data_c3c9cea15b40234d91ca7f16bc005c3a
#
_entry.id   c3c9cea15b40234d91ca7f16bc005c3a
#
_cell.length_a   1.000
_cell.length_b   1.000
_cell.length_c   1.000
_cell.angle_alpha   90.00
_cell.angle_beta   90.00
_cell.angle_gamma   90.00
#
_symmetry.space_group_name_H-M   'P 1'
#
loop_
_entity.id
_entity.type
_entity.pdbx_description
1 polymer ?
#
loop_
_entity_poly.entity_id
_entity_poly.type
_entity_poly.pdbx_seq_one_letter_code
_entity_poly.pdbx_strand_id
1 'polypeptide(L)'
;MKILYVEDNALVREVTAELLAQEQRQIVACADAEAALKEFHETSFDVVITDVSLPVMSGIDLARNLLALRPRLPIIIASGYSLDFGLENWGANVRAIIKPFEAPEIEALISGLVRVPGPV
;
A
#
# COMPACT_ATOMS: atom_id res chain seq x y z
N MET A 1 -8.20 5.35 -10.56
CA MET A 1 -7.69 4.83 -9.27
C MET A 1 -6.39 5.50 -8.91
N LYS A 2 -6.23 5.86 -7.66
CA LYS A 2 -5.02 6.52 -7.17
C LYS A 2 -4.36 5.69 -6.09
N ILE A 3 -3.08 5.33 -6.28
CA ILE A 3 -2.32 4.47 -5.40
C ILE A 3 -1.17 5.24 -4.77
N LEU A 4 -1.05 5.16 -3.46
CA LEU A 4 0.11 5.65 -2.72
C LEU A 4 1.05 4.47 -2.48
N TYR A 5 2.28 4.56 -2.97
CA TYR A 5 3.26 3.49 -2.86
C TYR A 5 4.50 4.00 -2.11
N VAL A 6 4.89 3.30 -1.05
CA VAL A 6 5.98 3.72 -0.17
C VAL A 6 7.08 2.68 -0.12
N GLU A 7 8.27 3.05 -0.57
CA GLU A 7 9.44 2.18 -0.66
C GLU A 7 10.70 3.04 -0.60
N ASP A 8 11.61 2.77 0.34
CA ASP A 8 12.80 3.57 0.51
C ASP A 8 13.94 3.26 -0.48
N ASN A 9 13.97 2.05 -1.04
CA ASN A 9 14.95 1.70 -2.05
C ASN A 9 14.55 2.29 -3.41
N ALA A 10 15.38 3.20 -3.93
CA ALA A 10 15.05 3.96 -5.14
C ALA A 10 14.81 3.05 -6.36
N LEU A 11 15.65 2.04 -6.55
CA LEU A 11 15.52 1.14 -7.70
C LEU A 11 14.26 0.29 -7.60
N VAL A 12 14.02 -0.29 -6.44
CA VAL A 12 12.80 -1.10 -6.19
C VAL A 12 11.55 -0.24 -6.37
N ARG A 13 11.59 0.99 -5.86
CA ARG A 13 10.48 1.93 -5.98
C ARG A 13 10.16 2.24 -7.44
N GLU A 14 11.18 2.51 -8.24
CA GLU A 14 11.00 2.82 -9.66
C GLU A 14 10.44 1.62 -10.43
N VAL A 15 11.04 0.46 -10.26
CA VAL A 15 10.61 -0.77 -10.95
C VAL A 15 9.19 -1.15 -10.55
N THR A 16 8.88 -1.09 -9.26
CA THR A 16 7.55 -1.46 -8.78
C THR A 16 6.49 -0.45 -9.22
N ALA A 17 6.83 0.83 -9.24
CA ALA A 17 5.90 1.84 -9.74
C ALA A 17 5.54 1.59 -11.21
N GLU A 18 6.51 1.19 -12.01
CA GLU A 18 6.25 0.80 -13.40
C GLU A 18 5.36 -0.44 -13.49
N LEU A 19 5.60 -1.41 -12.64
CA LEU A 19 4.79 -2.63 -12.57
C LEU A 19 3.34 -2.32 -12.22
N LEU A 20 3.11 -1.32 -11.37
CA LEU A 20 1.78 -0.91 -10.94
C LEU A 20 1.08 0.00 -11.94
N ALA A 21 1.83 0.62 -12.84
CA ALA A 21 1.29 1.61 -13.77
C ALA A 21 0.32 0.97 -14.77
N GLN A 22 -0.84 1.58 -14.94
CA GLN A 22 -1.86 1.18 -15.90
C GLN A 22 -2.62 2.42 -16.35
N GLU A 23 -3.34 2.31 -17.45
CA GLU A 23 -4.23 3.39 -17.86
C GLU A 23 -5.25 3.71 -16.76
N GLN A 24 -5.56 4.97 -16.60
CA GLN A 24 -6.53 5.46 -15.61
C GLN A 24 -6.11 5.19 -14.17
N ARG A 25 -4.84 4.88 -13.96
CA ARG A 25 -4.27 4.65 -12.62
C ARG A 25 -3.13 5.64 -12.38
N GLN A 26 -3.21 6.36 -11.29
CA GLN A 26 -2.17 7.30 -10.88
C GLN A 26 -1.40 6.70 -9.71
N ILE A 27 -0.08 6.64 -9.83
CA ILE A 27 0.80 6.13 -8.79
C ILE A 27 1.58 7.31 -8.20
N VAL A 28 1.47 7.49 -6.89
CA VAL A 28 2.30 8.46 -6.17
C VAL A 28 3.28 7.66 -5.33
N ALA A 29 4.55 7.71 -5.70
CA ALA A 29 5.60 6.93 -5.03
C ALA A 29 6.38 7.82 -4.08
N CYS A 30 6.56 7.33 -2.85
CA CYS A 30 7.27 8.05 -1.79
C CYS A 30 8.40 7.20 -1.23
N ALA A 31 9.46 7.86 -0.76
CA ALA A 31 10.63 7.20 -0.22
C ALA A 31 10.54 6.88 1.27
N ASP A 32 9.64 7.53 2.00
CA ASP A 32 9.51 7.37 3.44
C ASP A 32 8.08 7.64 3.91
N ALA A 33 7.82 7.32 5.16
CA ALA A 33 6.49 7.47 5.75
C ALA A 33 6.08 8.93 5.89
N GLU A 34 7.02 9.83 6.16
CA GLU A 34 6.72 11.25 6.32
C GLU A 34 6.19 11.83 5.01
N ALA A 35 6.84 11.54 3.90
CA ALA A 35 6.38 11.97 2.57
C ALA A 35 5.01 11.39 2.26
N ALA A 36 4.80 10.12 2.62
CA ALA A 36 3.52 9.44 2.39
C ALA A 36 2.39 10.09 3.19
N LEU A 37 2.63 10.44 4.45
CA LEU A 37 1.63 11.11 5.28
C LEU A 37 1.27 12.47 4.70
N LYS A 38 2.26 13.21 4.23
CA LYS A 38 2.03 14.51 3.60
C LYS A 38 1.13 14.37 2.38
N GLU A 39 1.44 13.43 1.49
CA GLU A 39 0.64 13.18 0.30
C GLU A 39 -0.78 12.74 0.67
N PHE A 40 -0.90 11.92 1.70
CA PHE A 40 -2.20 11.42 2.15
C PHE A 40 -3.10 12.55 2.68
N HIS A 41 -2.52 13.56 3.33
CA HIS A 41 -3.28 14.70 3.81
C HIS A 41 -3.71 15.64 2.69
N GLU A 42 -2.97 15.67 1.58
CA GLU A 42 -3.23 16.59 0.47
C GLU A 42 -4.22 16.04 -0.54
N THR A 43 -4.36 14.71 -0.62
CA THR A 43 -5.21 14.10 -1.63
C THR A 43 -5.73 12.74 -1.16
N SER A 44 -6.81 12.26 -1.76
CA SER A 44 -7.39 10.96 -1.44
C SER A 44 -6.76 9.86 -2.26
N PHE A 45 -6.54 8.71 -1.62
CA PHE A 45 -6.02 7.52 -2.28
C PHE A 45 -7.01 6.37 -2.15
N ASP A 46 -7.03 5.50 -3.15
CA ASP A 46 -7.91 4.33 -3.16
C ASP A 46 -7.25 3.13 -2.47
N VAL A 47 -5.93 3.04 -2.53
CA VAL A 47 -5.17 2.00 -1.86
C VAL A 47 -3.77 2.51 -1.54
N VAL A 48 -3.21 2.01 -0.44
CA VAL A 48 -1.83 2.29 -0.03
C VAL A 48 -1.05 0.99 -0.04
N ILE A 49 0.10 1.00 -0.70
CA ILE A 49 1.03 -0.14 -0.71
C ILE A 49 2.31 0.35 -0.05
N THR A 50 2.71 -0.25 1.06
CA THR A 50 3.90 0.16 1.80
C THR A 50 4.79 -1.01 2.14
N ASP A 51 6.12 -0.77 2.07
CA ASP A 51 7.09 -1.69 2.62
C ASP A 51 7.02 -1.62 4.15
N VAL A 52 7.30 -2.72 4.82
CA VAL A 52 7.42 -2.75 6.29
C VAL A 52 8.65 -1.98 6.74
N SER A 53 9.77 -2.21 6.06
CA SER A 53 11.05 -1.62 6.46
C SER A 53 11.25 -0.26 5.81
N LEU A 54 10.94 0.79 6.56
CA LEU A 54 11.14 2.18 6.14
C LEU A 54 12.00 2.89 7.17
N PRO A 55 12.74 3.95 6.76
CA PRO A 55 13.51 4.72 7.73
C PRO A 55 12.58 5.49 8.66
N VAL A 56 13.00 5.65 9.91
CA VAL A 56 12.34 6.41 10.98
C VAL A 56 11.03 5.80 11.43
N MET A 57 10.04 5.69 10.57
CA MET A 57 8.74 5.10 10.89
C MET A 57 8.51 3.88 10.00
N SER A 58 8.23 2.73 10.59
CA SER A 58 7.98 1.50 9.82
C SER A 58 6.68 1.60 9.01
N GLY A 59 6.55 0.72 8.02
CA GLY A 59 5.31 0.62 7.26
C GLY A 59 4.13 0.18 8.12
N ILE A 60 4.37 -0.57 9.19
CA ILE A 60 3.32 -0.96 10.14
C ILE A 60 2.81 0.28 10.89
N ASP A 61 3.73 1.11 11.38
CA ASP A 61 3.35 2.34 12.08
C ASP A 61 2.66 3.33 11.14
N LEU A 62 3.15 3.43 9.90
CA LEU A 62 2.49 4.24 8.88
C LEU A 62 1.06 3.78 8.67
N ALA A 63 0.86 2.47 8.51
CA ALA A 63 -0.47 1.90 8.30
C ALA A 63 -1.41 2.23 9.47
N ARG A 64 -0.91 2.13 10.70
CA ARG A 64 -1.71 2.50 11.87
C ARG A 64 -2.14 3.95 11.85
N ASN A 65 -1.21 4.85 11.49
CA ASN A 65 -1.52 6.27 11.39
C ASN A 65 -2.58 6.55 10.32
N LEU A 66 -2.47 5.89 9.17
CA LEU A 66 -3.42 6.06 8.08
C LEU A 66 -4.80 5.51 8.43
N LEU A 67 -4.84 4.36 9.10
CA LEU A 67 -6.11 3.75 9.52
C LEU A 67 -6.80 4.55 10.61
N ALA A 68 -6.05 5.29 11.42
CA ALA A 68 -6.64 6.20 12.40
C ALA A 68 -7.40 7.33 11.70
N LEU A 69 -6.92 7.76 10.55
CA LEU A 69 -7.56 8.80 9.74
C LEU A 69 -8.70 8.25 8.89
N ARG A 70 -8.53 7.03 8.39
CA ARG A 70 -9.47 6.41 7.47
C ARG A 70 -9.52 4.91 7.73
N PRO A 71 -10.40 4.45 8.66
CA PRO A 71 -10.39 3.07 9.14
C PRO A 71 -10.61 1.98 8.08
N ARG A 72 -11.26 2.32 6.98
CA ARG A 72 -11.53 1.36 5.90
C ARG A 72 -10.58 1.47 4.71
N LEU A 73 -9.51 2.23 4.87
CA LEU A 73 -8.53 2.40 3.80
C LEU A 73 -7.92 1.05 3.40
N PRO A 74 -7.97 0.67 2.13
CA PRO A 74 -7.27 -0.52 1.66
C PRO A 74 -5.76 -0.33 1.77
N ILE A 75 -5.10 -1.27 2.46
CA ILE A 75 -3.64 -1.22 2.64
C ILE A 75 -3.05 -2.58 2.32
N ILE A 76 -1.97 -2.58 1.55
CA ILE A 76 -1.15 -3.76 1.29
C ILE A 76 0.23 -3.51 1.87
N ILE A 77 0.65 -4.40 2.77
CA ILE A 77 1.96 -4.31 3.42
C ILE A 77 2.89 -5.33 2.80
N ALA A 78 3.99 -4.86 2.22
CA ALA A 78 4.96 -5.68 1.52
C ALA A 78 6.19 -5.93 2.38
N SER A 79 6.65 -7.18 2.43
CA SER A 79 7.82 -7.57 3.22
C SER A 79 8.62 -8.63 2.50
N GLY A 80 9.93 -8.66 2.77
CA GLY A 80 10.82 -9.70 2.23
C GLY A 80 10.64 -11.07 2.89
N TYR A 81 9.82 -11.16 3.91
CA TYR A 81 9.54 -12.41 4.61
C TYR A 81 8.09 -12.41 5.09
N SER A 82 7.63 -13.59 5.50
CA SER A 82 6.26 -13.76 5.98
C SER A 82 5.95 -12.80 7.12
N LEU A 83 4.82 -12.09 6.99
CA LEU A 83 4.36 -11.17 8.01
C LEU A 83 3.43 -11.90 8.97
N ASP A 84 3.92 -12.09 10.18
CA ASP A 84 3.16 -12.73 11.25
C ASP A 84 2.93 -11.73 12.38
N PHE A 85 2.27 -10.63 12.04
CA PHE A 85 2.03 -9.53 12.98
C PHE A 85 0.56 -9.41 13.37
N GLY A 86 -0.22 -10.46 13.18
CA GLY A 86 -1.62 -10.42 13.50
C GLY A 86 -2.42 -9.48 12.61
N LEU A 87 -2.02 -9.33 11.34
CA LEU A 87 -2.70 -8.43 10.42
C LEU A 87 -4.16 -8.83 10.16
N GLU A 88 -4.48 -10.10 10.33
CA GLU A 88 -5.85 -10.57 10.21
C GLU A 88 -6.78 -9.94 11.23
N ASN A 89 -6.22 -9.38 12.30
CA ASN A 89 -7.00 -8.68 13.32
C ASN A 89 -7.22 -7.19 12.99
N TRP A 90 -6.59 -6.70 11.92
CA TRP A 90 -6.68 -5.29 11.53
C TRP A 90 -7.89 -5.01 10.64
N GLY A 91 -8.52 -6.05 10.12
CA GLY A 91 -9.66 -5.92 9.23
C GLY A 91 -9.39 -6.47 7.84
N ALA A 92 -10.46 -6.70 7.08
CA ALA A 92 -10.37 -7.28 5.74
C ALA A 92 -9.73 -6.33 4.72
N ASN A 93 -9.60 -5.05 5.06
CA ASN A 93 -9.00 -4.04 4.19
C ASN A 93 -7.47 -3.99 4.27
N VAL A 94 -6.84 -4.76 5.16
CA VAL A 94 -5.39 -4.82 5.28
C VAL A 94 -4.90 -6.19 4.87
N ARG A 95 -3.97 -6.23 3.92
CA ARG A 95 -3.40 -7.46 3.39
C ARG A 95 -1.88 -7.39 3.37
N ALA A 96 -1.25 -8.55 3.32
CA ALA A 96 0.20 -8.67 3.24
C ALA A 96 0.60 -9.34 1.94
N ILE A 97 1.76 -8.97 1.43
CA ILE A 97 2.37 -9.62 0.26
C ILE A 97 3.86 -9.79 0.50
N ILE A 98 4.43 -10.89 0.02
CA ILE A 98 5.86 -11.17 0.16
C ILE A 98 6.61 -10.67 -1.06
N LYS A 99 7.71 -9.96 -0.84
CA LYS A 99 8.60 -9.47 -1.90
C LYS A 99 9.66 -10.53 -2.25
N PRO A 100 10.06 -10.63 -3.50
CA PRO A 100 9.52 -9.93 -4.64
C PRO A 100 8.19 -10.53 -5.08
N PHE A 101 7.26 -9.66 -5.45
CA PHE A 101 5.96 -10.12 -5.95
C PHE A 101 5.84 -9.86 -7.45
N GLU A 102 4.98 -10.62 -8.10
CA GLU A 102 4.70 -10.48 -9.51
C GLU A 102 3.41 -9.69 -9.72
N ALA A 103 3.25 -9.14 -10.94
CA ALA A 103 2.07 -8.35 -11.27
C ALA A 103 0.74 -9.07 -10.98
N PRO A 104 0.55 -10.35 -11.35
CA PRO A 104 -0.72 -11.01 -11.04
C PRO A 104 -1.04 -11.07 -9.54
N GLU A 105 -0.03 -11.24 -8.71
CA GLU A 105 -0.23 -11.30 -7.25
C GLU A 105 -0.72 -9.99 -6.69
N ILE A 106 -0.02 -8.90 -6.99
CA ILE A 106 -0.39 -7.59 -6.46
C ILE A 106 -1.69 -7.10 -7.07
N GLU A 107 -1.94 -7.38 -8.34
CA GLU A 107 -3.18 -6.98 -9.00
C GLU A 107 -4.39 -7.70 -8.42
N ALA A 108 -4.25 -8.97 -8.06
CA ALA A 108 -5.32 -9.71 -7.41
C ALA A 108 -5.69 -9.10 -6.05
N LEU A 109 -4.68 -8.69 -5.27
CA LEU A 109 -4.93 -8.04 -3.98
C LEU A 109 -5.60 -6.67 -4.16
N ILE A 110 -5.11 -5.87 -5.09
CA ILE A 110 -5.69 -4.56 -5.37
C ILE A 110 -7.15 -4.71 -5.78
N SER A 111 -7.44 -5.61 -6.70
CA SER A 111 -8.80 -5.85 -7.18
C SER A 111 -9.72 -6.31 -6.06
N GLY A 112 -9.22 -7.17 -5.19
CA GLY A 112 -10.00 -7.67 -4.06
C GLY A 112 -10.31 -6.60 -3.02
N LEU A 113 -9.36 -5.67 -2.81
CA LEU A 113 -9.50 -4.62 -1.79
C LEU A 113 -10.27 -3.39 -2.28
N VAL A 114 -10.12 -3.04 -3.54
CA VAL A 114 -10.73 -1.82 -4.12
C VAL A 114 -11.99 -2.17 -4.89
N ARG A 115 -12.56 -3.31 -4.60
CA ARG A 115 -13.79 -3.77 -5.22
C ARG A 115 -14.93 -2.81 -4.88
N VAL A 116 -15.47 -2.18 -5.91
CA VAL A 116 -16.67 -1.40 -5.73
C VAL A 116 -17.81 -2.37 -5.44
N PRO A 117 -18.50 -2.23 -4.29
CA PRO A 117 -19.66 -3.08 -4.04
C PRO A 117 -20.65 -2.84 -5.15
N GLY A 118 -21.06 -3.91 -5.83
CA GLY A 118 -22.07 -3.82 -6.84
C GLY A 118 -23.36 -3.26 -6.26
N PRO A 119 -24.27 -2.80 -7.10
CA PRO A 119 -25.57 -2.40 -6.61
C PRO A 119 -26.24 -3.60 -5.97
N VAL A 120 -26.65 -3.40 -4.79
CA VAL A 120 -27.28 -4.48 -4.02
C VAL A 120 -28.75 -4.47 -4.27
#